data_c98aa9680daeb119a889e63cbf46c1f5
#
_entry.id   c98aa9680daeb119a889e63cbf46c1f5
#
_cell.length_a   1.000
_cell.length_b   1.000
_cell.length_c   1.000
_cell.angle_alpha   90.00
_cell.angle_beta   90.00
_cell.angle_gamma   90.00
#
_symmetry.space_group_name_H-M   'P 1'
#
loop_
_entity.id
_entity.type
_entity.pdbx_description
1 polymer ?
#
loop_
_entity_poly.entity_id
_entity_poly.type
_entity_poly.pdbx_seq_one_letter_code
_entity_poly.pdbx_strand_id
1 'polypeptide(L)'
;MNTRYFTSRLLALMLAALLVFSCAAAEETEIPSGVVDNFVQSEIEKQQSASDATAFEAGAAAGEYYADFTFGGVQTLSGITTTLSLYANLPKYAKPVSAVLRLSYTASDLILTDISSLTYYMNGTPFGSSKIVARSDGAQTVLYVSVPVELLTTGYNLLEILSYVRLTDDEGCRDDYNGANWVKIADTTCLRIYYEISDDADELYMYPYPFISLMNPDGAESVVAVSDAADEAELTAAMMLMAGMGNSLSAENAMTLCRLSDAKSENVLYVGLKKNTPEYLLSLLTQSVPATGALVQRATDGDTSYLLIVAEEEAALSEAAALLSDTSRVAQLHTSQTYVSVGEAQQYALASETSGLTLAGQYTIKDI
;
A
#
# COMPACT_ATOMS: atom_id res chain seq x y z
N MET A 1 9.07 -6.05 28.68
CA MET A 1 9.95 -7.10 28.17
C MET A 1 9.42 -8.45 28.62
N ASN A 2 8.65 -9.04 27.78
CA ASN A 2 8.38 -10.46 27.44
C ASN A 2 8.24 -11.53 28.56
N THR A 3 7.30 -11.36 29.45
CA THR A 3 6.83 -12.47 30.29
C THR A 3 5.60 -13.19 29.71
N ARG A 4 4.86 -12.59 28.83
CA ARG A 4 3.64 -13.18 28.23
C ARG A 4 3.91 -14.23 27.14
N TYR A 5 5.01 -14.09 26.37
CA TYR A 5 5.40 -15.08 25.34
C TYR A 5 5.98 -16.38 25.91
N PHE A 6 6.60 -16.29 27.08
CA PHE A 6 7.18 -17.47 27.73
C PHE A 6 6.10 -18.34 28.37
N THR A 7 5.04 -17.74 28.92
CA THR A 7 3.93 -18.48 29.57
C THR A 7 3.05 -19.22 28.55
N SER A 8 2.82 -18.65 27.35
CA SER A 8 2.00 -19.35 26.34
C SER A 8 2.70 -20.53 25.72
N ARG A 9 4.02 -20.48 25.50
CA ARG A 9 4.81 -21.63 25.00
C ARG A 9 4.98 -22.71 26.05
N LEU A 10 5.08 -22.33 27.35
CA LEU A 10 5.14 -23.30 28.43
C LEU A 10 3.79 -24.00 28.64
N LEU A 11 2.67 -23.27 28.48
CA LEU A 11 1.32 -23.83 28.58
C LEU A 11 1.03 -24.81 27.44
N ALA A 12 1.47 -24.48 26.20
CA ALA A 12 1.34 -25.37 25.04
C ALA A 12 2.17 -26.65 25.19
N LEU A 13 3.38 -26.56 25.76
CA LEU A 13 4.24 -27.71 26.04
C LEU A 13 3.68 -28.56 27.21
N MET A 14 3.09 -27.95 28.24
CA MET A 14 2.42 -28.67 29.32
C MET A 14 1.14 -29.37 28.86
N LEU A 15 0.34 -28.75 27.96
CA LEU A 15 -0.86 -29.39 27.38
C LEU A 15 -0.47 -30.58 26.50
N ALA A 16 0.58 -30.43 25.69
CA ALA A 16 1.10 -31.56 24.90
C ALA A 16 1.64 -32.69 25.78
N ALA A 17 2.33 -32.39 26.88
CA ALA A 17 2.81 -33.38 27.84
C ALA A 17 1.66 -34.05 28.62
N LEU A 18 0.59 -33.34 28.96
CA LEU A 18 -0.59 -33.93 29.62
C LEU A 18 -1.37 -34.89 28.70
N LEU A 19 -1.44 -34.60 27.41
CA LEU A 19 -2.06 -35.48 26.41
C LEU A 19 -1.25 -36.79 26.23
N VAL A 20 0.07 -36.70 26.28
CA VAL A 20 0.94 -37.88 26.20
C VAL A 20 0.84 -38.77 27.44
N PHE A 21 0.64 -38.17 28.66
CA PHE A 21 0.53 -38.97 29.90
C PHE A 21 -0.87 -39.58 30.12
N SER A 22 -1.93 -39.04 29.52
CA SER A 22 -3.29 -39.64 29.64
C SER A 22 -3.51 -40.82 28.71
N CYS A 23 -2.67 -41.04 27.69
CA CYS A 23 -2.72 -42.18 26.80
C CYS A 23 -1.98 -43.43 27.31
N ALA A 24 -1.30 -43.40 28.47
CA ALA A 24 -0.51 -44.50 28.98
C ALA A 24 -1.33 -45.60 29.72
N ALA A 25 -2.68 -45.56 29.68
CA ALA A 25 -3.55 -46.52 30.36
C ALA A 25 -4.68 -47.12 29.45
N ALA A 26 -4.55 -47.00 28.12
CA ALA A 26 -5.46 -47.67 27.19
C ALA A 26 -4.63 -48.59 26.27
N GLU A 27 -5.12 -49.83 26.05
CA GLU A 27 -4.53 -50.83 25.18
C GLU A 27 -4.00 -50.25 23.87
N GLU A 28 -2.77 -50.68 23.47
CA GLU A 28 -2.10 -50.35 22.23
C GLU A 28 -2.99 -50.70 21.00
N THR A 29 -3.84 -49.78 20.61
CA THR A 29 -4.27 -49.67 19.23
C THR A 29 -3.28 -48.72 18.56
N GLU A 30 -2.41 -49.19 17.70
CA GLU A 30 -1.53 -48.40 16.85
C GLU A 30 -2.39 -47.40 16.05
N ILE A 31 -2.46 -46.14 16.50
CA ILE A 31 -3.04 -45.06 15.72
C ILE A 31 -2.06 -44.77 14.58
N PRO A 32 -2.46 -44.88 13.29
CA PRO A 32 -1.58 -44.56 12.19
C PRO A 32 -0.96 -43.15 12.38
N SER A 33 0.37 -43.05 12.30
CA SER A 33 1.11 -41.80 12.54
C SER A 33 0.56 -40.61 11.75
N GLY A 34 0.06 -40.85 10.53
CA GLY A 34 -0.56 -39.81 9.70
C GLY A 34 -1.85 -39.17 10.26
N VAL A 35 -2.57 -39.87 11.18
CA VAL A 35 -3.79 -39.28 11.80
C VAL A 35 -3.45 -38.29 12.89
N VAL A 36 -2.40 -38.55 13.66
CA VAL A 36 -1.93 -37.66 14.71
C VAL A 36 -1.33 -36.40 14.11
N ASP A 37 -0.53 -36.54 13.06
CA ASP A 37 0.08 -35.40 12.35
C ASP A 37 -0.99 -34.48 11.73
N ASN A 38 -2.02 -35.03 11.10
CA ASN A 38 -3.13 -34.28 10.53
C ASN A 38 -3.95 -33.57 11.59
N PHE A 39 -4.18 -34.17 12.77
CA PHE A 39 -4.90 -33.52 13.87
C PHE A 39 -4.10 -32.36 14.45
N VAL A 40 -2.81 -32.56 14.74
CA VAL A 40 -1.91 -31.51 15.23
C VAL A 40 -1.81 -30.37 14.23
N GLN A 41 -1.65 -30.66 12.94
CA GLN A 41 -1.59 -29.64 11.89
C GLN A 41 -2.90 -28.84 11.81
N SER A 42 -4.07 -29.50 11.88
CA SER A 42 -5.37 -28.82 11.85
C SER A 42 -5.61 -27.90 13.04
N GLU A 43 -5.13 -28.25 14.23
CA GLU A 43 -5.22 -27.40 15.42
C GLU A 43 -4.24 -26.22 15.36
N ILE A 44 -3.05 -26.40 14.78
CA ILE A 44 -2.10 -25.32 14.52
C ILE A 44 -2.71 -24.32 13.54
N GLU A 45 -3.29 -24.79 12.43
CA GLU A 45 -3.94 -23.94 11.43
C GLU A 45 -5.12 -23.15 12.01
N LYS A 46 -5.95 -23.77 12.87
CA LYS A 46 -7.04 -23.08 13.57
C LYS A 46 -6.54 -22.01 14.54
N GLN A 47 -5.47 -22.28 15.28
CA GLN A 47 -4.87 -21.30 16.19
C GLN A 47 -4.23 -20.14 15.44
N GLN A 48 -3.55 -20.42 14.32
CA GLN A 48 -2.97 -19.42 13.44
C GLN A 48 -4.08 -18.50 12.87
N SER A 49 -5.13 -19.09 12.30
CA SER A 49 -6.26 -18.32 11.76
C SER A 49 -6.97 -17.47 12.82
N ALA A 50 -7.09 -17.96 14.05
CA ALA A 50 -7.65 -17.18 15.16
C ALA A 50 -6.75 -16.00 15.58
N SER A 51 -5.43 -16.21 15.55
CA SER A 51 -4.43 -15.15 15.79
C SER A 51 -4.50 -14.07 14.71
N ASP A 52 -4.55 -14.49 13.44
CA ASP A 52 -4.63 -13.60 12.28
C ASP A 52 -5.94 -12.80 12.27
N ALA A 53 -7.07 -13.44 12.64
CA ALA A 53 -8.35 -12.75 12.83
C ALA A 53 -8.26 -11.68 13.92
N THR A 54 -7.66 -12.00 15.05
CA THR A 54 -7.49 -11.06 16.18
C THR A 54 -6.60 -9.89 15.76
N ALA A 55 -5.51 -10.13 15.06
CA ALA A 55 -4.61 -9.10 14.55
C ALA A 55 -5.32 -8.18 13.54
N PHE A 56 -6.11 -8.77 12.61
CA PHE A 56 -6.87 -8.01 11.62
C PHE A 56 -7.93 -7.11 12.27
N GLU A 57 -8.69 -7.62 13.23
CA GLU A 57 -9.76 -6.87 13.91
C GLU A 57 -9.22 -5.84 14.92
N ALA A 58 -8.03 -6.06 15.48
CA ALA A 58 -7.39 -5.12 16.40
C ALA A 58 -6.88 -3.86 15.70
N GLY A 59 -6.66 -3.91 14.38
CA GLY A 59 -6.06 -2.81 13.63
C GLY A 59 -4.55 -2.70 13.82
N ALA A 60 -3.98 -1.54 13.47
CA ALA A 60 -2.54 -1.30 13.54
C ALA A 60 -2.06 -1.13 15.00
N ALA A 61 -0.84 -1.59 15.29
CA ALA A 61 -0.15 -1.28 16.54
C ALA A 61 0.32 0.19 16.56
N ALA A 62 0.79 0.65 17.72
CA ALA A 62 1.32 2.02 17.82
C ALA A 62 2.55 2.18 16.92
N GLY A 63 2.52 3.20 16.05
CA GLY A 63 3.56 3.46 15.05
C GLY A 63 3.40 2.71 13.73
N GLU A 64 2.40 1.85 13.62
CA GLU A 64 2.04 1.17 12.38
C GLU A 64 0.81 1.82 11.74
N TYR A 65 0.75 1.75 10.43
CA TYR A 65 -0.41 2.12 9.61
C TYR A 65 -0.89 0.90 8.83
N TYR A 66 -2.06 0.95 8.23
CA TYR A 66 -2.49 -0.10 7.32
C TYR A 66 -3.15 0.46 6.05
N ALA A 67 -3.12 -0.35 5.00
CA ALA A 67 -3.85 -0.12 3.76
C ALA A 67 -4.64 -1.37 3.39
N ASP A 68 -5.89 -1.16 3.00
CA ASP A 68 -6.81 -2.21 2.58
C ASP A 68 -6.95 -2.23 1.06
N PHE A 69 -6.69 -3.39 0.45
CA PHE A 69 -6.82 -3.61 -0.99
C PHE A 69 -7.94 -4.63 -1.25
N THR A 70 -8.90 -4.26 -2.10
CA THR A 70 -10.09 -5.08 -2.40
C THR A 70 -10.25 -5.32 -3.90
N PHE A 71 -11.07 -6.31 -4.27
CA PHE A 71 -11.37 -6.63 -5.69
C PHE A 71 -12.40 -5.67 -6.34
N GLY A 72 -12.91 -4.67 -5.60
CA GLY A 72 -13.89 -3.71 -6.12
C GLY A 72 -15.28 -4.27 -6.35
N GLY A 73 -15.56 -5.52 -5.92
CA GLY A 73 -16.86 -6.17 -6.02
C GLY A 73 -16.77 -7.69 -5.93
N VAL A 74 -17.92 -8.33 -5.99
CA VAL A 74 -18.03 -9.81 -5.94
C VAL A 74 -17.42 -10.41 -7.19
N GLN A 75 -16.52 -11.41 -7.01
CA GLN A 75 -15.89 -12.16 -8.09
C GLN A 75 -16.36 -13.61 -8.12
N THR A 76 -16.64 -14.15 -9.29
CA THR A 76 -17.04 -15.56 -9.42
C THR A 76 -15.97 -16.33 -10.18
N LEU A 77 -15.41 -17.34 -9.53
CA LEU A 77 -14.44 -18.28 -10.10
C LEU A 77 -15.21 -19.51 -10.55
N SER A 78 -15.21 -19.80 -11.84
CA SER A 78 -15.96 -20.91 -12.43
C SER A 78 -15.04 -21.85 -13.20
N GLY A 79 -15.35 -23.15 -13.16
CA GLY A 79 -14.55 -24.19 -13.79
C GLY A 79 -13.58 -24.86 -12.82
N ILE A 80 -12.80 -25.82 -13.31
CA ILE A 80 -11.90 -26.63 -12.49
C ILE A 80 -10.79 -25.77 -11.90
N THR A 81 -10.17 -24.94 -12.73
CA THR A 81 -9.03 -24.10 -12.33
C THR A 81 -9.26 -22.67 -12.80
N THR A 82 -9.26 -21.75 -11.85
CA THR A 82 -9.43 -20.32 -12.16
C THR A 82 -8.56 -19.49 -11.20
N THR A 83 -7.89 -18.47 -11.73
CA THR A 83 -7.07 -17.56 -10.94
C THR A 83 -7.75 -16.20 -10.84
N LEU A 84 -7.80 -15.63 -9.64
CA LEU A 84 -8.23 -14.28 -9.35
C LEU A 84 -7.02 -13.46 -8.90
N SER A 85 -6.81 -12.29 -9.51
CA SER A 85 -5.66 -11.43 -9.25
C SER A 85 -6.07 -10.11 -8.60
N LEU A 86 -5.34 -9.68 -7.59
CA LEU A 86 -5.46 -8.38 -6.92
C LEU A 86 -4.11 -7.67 -6.96
N TYR A 87 -4.11 -6.44 -7.47
CA TYR A 87 -2.92 -5.58 -7.47
C TYR A 87 -2.97 -4.63 -6.28
N ALA A 88 -1.96 -4.71 -5.42
CA ALA A 88 -1.77 -3.82 -4.28
C ALA A 88 -0.52 -2.95 -4.50
N ASN A 89 -0.73 -1.65 -4.68
CA ASN A 89 0.38 -0.72 -4.84
C ASN A 89 0.72 -0.06 -3.51
N LEU A 90 1.88 -0.40 -2.95
CA LEU A 90 2.37 0.15 -1.70
C LEU A 90 3.37 1.28 -2.00
N PRO A 91 3.08 2.53 -1.58
CA PRO A 91 3.96 3.67 -1.86
C PRO A 91 5.37 3.49 -1.27
N LYS A 92 6.35 4.20 -1.82
CA LYS A 92 7.77 4.10 -1.42
C LYS A 92 8.01 4.37 0.07
N TYR A 93 7.25 5.30 0.66
CA TYR A 93 7.36 5.64 2.08
C TYR A 93 6.78 4.58 3.02
N ALA A 94 6.01 3.62 2.51
CA ALA A 94 5.33 2.60 3.29
C ALA A 94 6.15 1.31 3.29
N LYS A 95 6.86 1.04 4.39
CA LYS A 95 7.64 -0.17 4.60
C LYS A 95 6.75 -1.27 5.18
N PRO A 96 6.45 -2.36 4.46
CA PRO A 96 5.57 -3.41 4.98
C PRO A 96 6.18 -4.09 6.21
N VAL A 97 5.35 -4.33 7.23
CA VAL A 97 5.75 -5.03 8.46
C VAL A 97 4.98 -6.31 8.68
N SER A 98 3.73 -6.39 8.21
CA SER A 98 2.92 -7.62 8.20
C SER A 98 1.77 -7.48 7.21
N ALA A 99 1.16 -8.60 6.82
CA ALA A 99 -0.07 -8.55 6.04
C ALA A 99 -0.97 -9.75 6.30
N VAL A 100 -2.27 -9.53 6.16
CA VAL A 100 -3.30 -10.57 6.36
C VAL A 100 -4.31 -10.48 5.22
N LEU A 101 -4.56 -11.60 4.57
CA LEU A 101 -5.67 -11.78 3.64
C LEU A 101 -6.91 -12.23 4.42
N ARG A 102 -7.91 -11.35 4.54
CA ARG A 102 -9.26 -11.73 4.97
C ARG A 102 -10.03 -12.18 3.74
N LEU A 103 -10.17 -13.48 3.57
CA LEU A 103 -10.89 -14.10 2.44
C LEU A 103 -12.29 -14.49 2.86
N SER A 104 -13.30 -13.90 2.22
CA SER A 104 -14.71 -14.22 2.44
C SER A 104 -15.29 -14.79 1.16
N TYR A 105 -15.87 -16.00 1.22
CA TYR A 105 -16.38 -16.67 0.04
C TYR A 105 -17.58 -17.56 0.33
N THR A 106 -18.31 -17.89 -0.74
CA THR A 106 -19.29 -18.99 -0.80
C THR A 106 -18.90 -19.93 -1.92
N ALA A 107 -19.22 -21.19 -1.79
CA ALA A 107 -18.95 -22.20 -2.81
C ALA A 107 -20.19 -23.04 -3.07
N SER A 108 -20.26 -23.66 -4.24
CA SER A 108 -21.31 -24.62 -4.57
C SER A 108 -21.30 -25.78 -3.57
N ASP A 109 -22.45 -26.18 -3.09
CA ASP A 109 -22.63 -27.32 -2.19
C ASP A 109 -22.43 -28.70 -2.87
N LEU A 110 -22.30 -28.68 -4.20
CA LEU A 110 -22.06 -29.88 -5.00
C LEU A 110 -20.56 -30.22 -5.17
N ILE A 111 -19.66 -29.35 -4.72
CA ILE A 111 -18.21 -29.59 -4.88
C ILE A 111 -17.69 -30.68 -3.94
N LEU A 112 -16.69 -31.42 -4.39
CA LEU A 112 -15.95 -32.36 -3.56
C LEU A 112 -14.89 -31.61 -2.74
N THR A 113 -15.21 -31.30 -1.49
CA THR A 113 -14.36 -30.49 -0.60
C THR A 113 -13.02 -31.14 -0.27
N ASP A 114 -12.96 -32.49 -0.31
CA ASP A 114 -11.73 -33.22 0.02
C ASP A 114 -10.61 -33.03 -1.00
N ILE A 115 -10.97 -32.79 -2.27
CA ILE A 115 -10.03 -32.61 -3.39
C ILE A 115 -10.06 -31.22 -3.97
N SER A 116 -10.87 -30.30 -3.42
CA SER A 116 -10.99 -28.91 -3.87
C SER A 116 -10.23 -27.97 -2.91
N SER A 117 -9.53 -26.98 -3.46
CA SER A 117 -8.67 -26.07 -2.68
C SER A 117 -8.61 -24.66 -3.26
N LEU A 118 -8.24 -23.73 -2.39
CA LEU A 118 -7.76 -22.41 -2.76
C LEU A 118 -6.28 -22.32 -2.42
N THR A 119 -5.46 -21.90 -3.37
CA THR A 119 -4.01 -21.68 -3.17
C THR A 119 -3.69 -20.22 -3.37
N TYR A 120 -2.86 -19.67 -2.50
CA TYR A 120 -2.55 -18.24 -2.44
C TYR A 120 -1.11 -18.01 -2.88
N TYR A 121 -0.93 -17.04 -3.77
CA TYR A 121 0.37 -16.61 -4.26
C TYR A 121 0.56 -15.12 -3.98
N MET A 122 1.76 -14.76 -3.59
CA MET A 122 2.19 -13.36 -3.52
C MET A 122 3.41 -13.19 -4.42
N ASN A 123 3.30 -12.30 -5.41
CA ASN A 123 4.35 -12.04 -6.39
C ASN A 123 4.88 -13.32 -7.08
N GLY A 124 3.94 -14.22 -7.42
CA GLY A 124 4.24 -15.51 -8.06
C GLY A 124 4.75 -16.61 -7.12
N THR A 125 4.96 -16.33 -5.84
CA THR A 125 5.41 -17.32 -4.85
C THR A 125 4.22 -17.84 -4.04
N PRO A 126 3.96 -19.16 -4.01
CA PRO A 126 2.90 -19.73 -3.18
C PRO A 126 3.26 -19.61 -1.70
N PHE A 127 2.30 -19.18 -0.88
CA PHE A 127 2.51 -19.01 0.57
C PHE A 127 1.50 -19.76 1.43
N GLY A 128 0.42 -20.28 0.85
CA GLY A 128 -0.56 -21.04 1.59
C GLY A 128 -1.59 -21.72 0.69
N SER A 129 -2.31 -22.67 1.25
CA SER A 129 -3.45 -23.31 0.62
C SER A 129 -4.48 -23.70 1.68
N SER A 130 -5.75 -23.62 1.34
CA SER A 130 -6.84 -24.09 2.20
C SER A 130 -7.81 -24.98 1.43
N LYS A 131 -8.43 -25.93 2.13
CA LYS A 131 -9.58 -26.65 1.58
C LYS A 131 -10.77 -25.74 1.47
N ILE A 132 -11.58 -25.95 0.44
CA ILE A 132 -12.83 -25.21 0.26
C ILE A 132 -13.87 -25.77 1.22
N VAL A 133 -14.56 -24.88 1.95
CA VAL A 133 -15.70 -25.23 2.77
C VAL A 133 -16.97 -24.81 2.03
N ALA A 134 -17.74 -25.80 1.60
CA ALA A 134 -19.07 -25.59 1.03
C ALA A 134 -20.12 -25.67 2.14
N ARG A 135 -20.97 -24.65 2.23
CA ARG A 135 -22.02 -24.54 3.27
C ARG A 135 -23.39 -24.63 2.64
N SER A 136 -24.18 -25.65 3.02
CA SER A 136 -25.52 -25.86 2.53
C SER A 136 -26.53 -24.77 2.97
N ASP A 137 -26.21 -23.98 4.02
CA ASP A 137 -27.00 -22.85 4.48
C ASP A 137 -26.75 -21.57 3.66
N GLY A 138 -25.81 -21.60 2.68
CA GLY A 138 -25.44 -20.45 1.86
C GLY A 138 -24.66 -19.36 2.62
N ALA A 139 -24.27 -19.61 3.87
CA ALA A 139 -23.49 -18.66 4.65
C ALA A 139 -22.05 -18.54 4.09
N GLN A 140 -21.47 -17.36 4.22
CA GLN A 140 -20.09 -17.12 3.82
C GLN A 140 -19.13 -17.83 4.77
N THR A 141 -18.05 -18.37 4.19
CA THR A 141 -16.87 -18.83 4.93
C THR A 141 -15.87 -17.69 4.95
N VAL A 142 -15.34 -17.37 6.11
CA VAL A 142 -14.29 -16.34 6.27
C VAL A 142 -13.01 -17.03 6.77
N LEU A 143 -11.94 -16.80 6.06
CA LEU A 143 -10.59 -17.26 6.40
C LEU A 143 -9.69 -16.03 6.58
N TYR A 144 -8.77 -16.13 7.51
CA TYR A 144 -7.68 -15.17 7.70
C TYR A 144 -6.39 -15.91 7.40
N VAL A 145 -5.62 -15.38 6.45
CA VAL A 145 -4.39 -16.01 5.98
C VAL A 145 -3.26 -14.99 6.10
N SER A 146 -2.28 -15.30 6.94
CA SER A 146 -1.07 -14.49 7.10
C SER A 146 -0.25 -14.51 5.83
N VAL A 147 0.16 -13.34 5.35
CA VAL A 147 1.04 -13.21 4.18
C VAL A 147 2.46 -12.97 4.67
N PRO A 148 3.44 -13.79 4.28
CA PRO A 148 4.84 -13.58 4.66
C PRO A 148 5.35 -12.22 4.17
N VAL A 149 5.86 -11.41 5.09
CA VAL A 149 6.29 -10.03 4.79
C VAL A 149 7.43 -9.98 3.79
N GLU A 150 8.29 -10.99 3.76
CA GLU A 150 9.40 -11.14 2.83
C GLU A 150 8.97 -11.30 1.37
N LEU A 151 7.69 -11.60 1.12
CA LEU A 151 7.11 -11.66 -0.23
C LEU A 151 6.55 -10.31 -0.69
N LEU A 152 6.48 -9.31 0.21
CA LEU A 152 5.97 -7.97 -0.08
C LEU A 152 7.11 -7.03 -0.44
N THR A 153 6.82 -6.12 -1.33
CA THR A 153 7.75 -5.05 -1.73
C THR A 153 7.05 -3.70 -1.72
N THR A 154 7.81 -2.62 -1.64
CA THR A 154 7.29 -1.30 -2.03
C THR A 154 7.00 -1.28 -3.54
N GLY A 155 5.96 -0.57 -3.97
CA GLY A 155 5.46 -0.63 -5.33
C GLY A 155 4.37 -1.69 -5.51
N TYR A 156 4.32 -2.30 -6.68
CA TYR A 156 3.28 -3.24 -7.06
C TYR A 156 3.50 -4.62 -6.46
N ASN A 157 2.47 -5.09 -5.77
CA ASN A 157 2.36 -6.47 -5.28
C ASN A 157 1.18 -7.14 -5.96
N LEU A 158 1.35 -8.37 -6.39
CA LEU A 158 0.32 -9.20 -7.01
C LEU A 158 -0.07 -10.33 -6.08
N LEU A 159 -1.28 -10.25 -5.52
CA LEU A 159 -1.92 -11.38 -4.84
C LEU A 159 -2.73 -12.16 -5.87
N GLU A 160 -2.52 -13.47 -5.95
CA GLU A 160 -3.32 -14.38 -6.76
C GLU A 160 -3.96 -15.46 -5.88
N ILE A 161 -5.25 -15.71 -6.12
CA ILE A 161 -6.03 -16.77 -5.51
C ILE A 161 -6.36 -17.77 -6.61
N LEU A 162 -5.70 -18.91 -6.60
CA LEU A 162 -5.95 -20.03 -7.51
C LEU A 162 -7.00 -20.93 -6.88
N SER A 163 -8.15 -21.08 -7.54
CA SER A 163 -9.16 -22.07 -7.18
C SER A 163 -8.96 -23.35 -7.99
N TYR A 164 -8.95 -24.49 -7.32
CA TYR A 164 -9.06 -25.80 -7.92
C TYR A 164 -10.31 -26.48 -7.37
N VAL A 165 -11.31 -26.69 -8.21
CA VAL A 165 -12.67 -27.11 -7.80
C VAL A 165 -13.11 -28.33 -8.62
N ARG A 166 -13.55 -29.39 -7.94
CA ARG A 166 -14.01 -30.63 -8.55
C ARG A 166 -15.43 -30.99 -8.03
N LEU A 167 -16.25 -31.49 -8.93
CA LEU A 167 -17.59 -32.03 -8.63
C LEU A 167 -17.58 -33.56 -8.63
N THR A 168 -16.62 -34.19 -9.26
CA THR A 168 -16.44 -35.63 -9.32
C THR A 168 -14.97 -36.00 -9.19
N ASP A 169 -14.69 -37.18 -8.66
CA ASP A 169 -13.34 -37.73 -8.58
C ASP A 169 -12.96 -38.53 -9.86
N ASP A 170 -13.88 -38.64 -10.81
CA ASP A 170 -13.62 -39.30 -12.10
C ASP A 170 -12.62 -38.51 -12.94
N GLU A 171 -11.71 -39.21 -13.66
CA GLU A 171 -10.74 -38.58 -14.58
C GLU A 171 -11.37 -38.04 -15.88
N GLY A 172 -12.69 -38.02 -16.01
CA GLY A 172 -13.40 -37.54 -17.20
C GLY A 172 -13.59 -36.03 -17.25
N CYS A 173 -13.66 -35.46 -18.46
CA CYS A 173 -13.87 -34.03 -18.74
C CYS A 173 -15.27 -33.48 -18.34
N ARG A 174 -15.99 -34.14 -17.45
CA ARG A 174 -17.38 -33.76 -17.10
C ARG A 174 -17.47 -32.50 -16.25
N ASP A 175 -16.41 -32.15 -15.50
CA ASP A 175 -16.38 -30.98 -14.62
C ASP A 175 -16.13 -29.67 -15.35
N ASP A 176 -15.45 -29.72 -16.51
CA ASP A 176 -14.97 -28.53 -17.22
C ASP A 176 -16.08 -27.55 -17.64
N TYR A 177 -17.28 -28.09 -17.92
CA TYR A 177 -18.42 -27.32 -18.43
C TYR A 177 -19.63 -27.33 -17.50
N ASN A 178 -19.47 -27.81 -16.27
CA ASN A 178 -20.58 -27.89 -15.32
C ASN A 178 -20.77 -26.53 -14.62
N GLY A 179 -21.92 -25.89 -14.82
CA GLY A 179 -22.25 -24.60 -14.20
C GLY A 179 -22.36 -24.61 -12.67
N ALA A 180 -22.34 -25.80 -12.04
CA ALA A 180 -22.29 -25.95 -10.58
C ALA A 180 -20.87 -25.85 -10.01
N ASN A 181 -19.85 -25.77 -10.87
CA ASN A 181 -18.44 -25.68 -10.47
C ASN A 181 -18.04 -24.22 -10.29
N TRP A 182 -18.32 -23.65 -9.11
CA TRP A 182 -18.05 -22.27 -8.81
C TRP A 182 -17.67 -22.00 -7.34
N VAL A 183 -16.83 -20.98 -7.16
CA VAL A 183 -16.56 -20.31 -5.88
C VAL A 183 -16.79 -18.81 -6.10
N LYS A 184 -17.55 -18.17 -5.22
CA LYS A 184 -17.85 -16.76 -5.26
C LYS A 184 -17.11 -16.05 -4.13
N ILE A 185 -16.15 -15.22 -4.48
CA ILE A 185 -15.38 -14.37 -3.56
C ILE A 185 -16.21 -13.10 -3.28
N ALA A 186 -16.46 -12.82 -2.02
CA ALA A 186 -17.24 -11.68 -1.60
C ALA A 186 -16.44 -10.35 -1.74
N ASP A 187 -17.17 -9.26 -1.89
CA ASP A 187 -16.64 -7.89 -1.92
C ASP A 187 -15.98 -7.46 -0.61
N THR A 188 -16.30 -8.16 0.48
CA THR A 188 -15.65 -7.98 1.78
C THR A 188 -14.27 -8.64 1.88
N THR A 189 -13.81 -9.36 0.85
CA THR A 189 -12.45 -9.89 0.79
C THR A 189 -11.46 -8.75 0.67
N CYS A 190 -10.44 -8.76 1.53
CA CYS A 190 -9.50 -7.66 1.67
C CYS A 190 -8.09 -8.20 1.97
N LEU A 191 -7.10 -7.71 1.25
CA LEU A 191 -5.69 -7.81 1.63
C LEU A 191 -5.35 -6.56 2.44
N ARG A 192 -5.10 -6.72 3.74
CA ARG A 192 -4.61 -5.65 4.61
C ARG A 192 -3.11 -5.77 4.74
N ILE A 193 -2.40 -4.71 4.40
CA ILE A 193 -0.95 -4.60 4.59
C ILE A 193 -0.71 -3.56 5.68
N TYR A 194 -0.06 -3.98 6.77
CA TYR A 194 0.43 -3.10 7.82
C TYR A 194 1.81 -2.61 7.43
N TYR A 195 2.07 -1.32 7.66
CA TYR A 195 3.34 -0.70 7.30
C TYR A 195 3.77 0.35 8.32
N GLU A 196 5.04 0.58 8.38
CA GLU A 196 5.67 1.71 9.05
C GLU A 196 6.10 2.75 8.02
N ILE A 197 6.23 3.98 8.47
CA ILE A 197 6.80 5.05 7.63
C ILE A 197 8.30 4.82 7.54
N SER A 198 8.85 4.90 6.34
CA SER A 198 10.28 4.74 6.09
C SER A 198 11.10 5.85 6.77
N ASP A 199 12.30 5.51 7.25
CA ASP A 199 13.19 6.44 7.95
C ASP A 199 13.63 7.63 7.07
N ASP A 200 13.58 7.48 5.75
CA ASP A 200 13.91 8.48 4.74
C ASP A 200 12.68 9.22 4.18
N ALA A 201 11.54 9.11 4.86
CA ALA A 201 10.27 9.73 4.43
C ALA A 201 10.34 11.27 4.31
N ASP A 202 11.30 11.89 4.98
CA ASP A 202 11.54 13.35 4.91
C ASP A 202 12.38 13.77 3.70
N GLU A 203 12.92 12.83 2.92
CA GLU A 203 13.62 13.16 1.68
C GLU A 203 12.65 13.56 0.57
N LEU A 204 13.10 14.46 -0.31
CA LEU A 204 12.25 15.01 -1.38
C LEU A 204 11.80 13.95 -2.40
N TYR A 205 12.56 12.87 -2.61
CA TYR A 205 12.16 11.81 -3.53
C TYR A 205 10.91 11.05 -3.07
N MET A 206 10.49 11.20 -1.80
CA MET A 206 9.24 10.67 -1.26
C MET A 206 8.03 11.57 -1.55
N TYR A 207 8.26 12.80 -2.07
CA TYR A 207 7.16 13.67 -2.49
C TYR A 207 6.22 12.93 -3.48
N PRO A 208 4.89 13.04 -3.34
CA PRO A 208 4.14 14.03 -2.55
C PRO A 208 3.82 13.63 -1.10
N TYR A 209 4.40 12.56 -0.53
CA TYR A 209 4.24 12.26 0.90
C TYR A 209 4.83 13.40 1.76
N PRO A 210 4.19 13.80 2.91
CA PRO A 210 2.93 13.30 3.49
C PRO A 210 1.68 13.97 2.93
N PHE A 211 1.81 14.98 2.06
CA PHE A 211 0.72 15.83 1.58
C PHE A 211 -0.36 15.05 0.82
N ILE A 212 0.05 14.01 0.10
CA ILE A 212 -0.82 12.99 -0.49
C ILE A 212 -0.27 11.64 -0.05
N SER A 213 -1.12 10.83 0.58
CA SER A 213 -0.70 9.55 1.13
C SER A 213 -1.87 8.55 1.13
N LEU A 214 -1.61 7.29 1.52
CA LEU A 214 -2.68 6.29 1.72
C LEU A 214 -3.70 6.71 2.78
N MET A 215 -3.29 7.54 3.74
CA MET A 215 -4.16 8.08 4.80
C MET A 215 -4.87 9.37 4.36
N ASN A 216 -4.32 10.06 3.35
CA ASN A 216 -4.83 11.32 2.81
C ASN A 216 -4.82 11.27 1.27
N PRO A 217 -5.62 10.36 0.64
CA PRO A 217 -5.50 10.06 -0.78
C PRO A 217 -6.07 11.15 -1.70
N ASP A 218 -6.93 12.03 -1.18
CA ASP A 218 -7.51 13.18 -1.87
C ASP A 218 -6.83 14.52 -1.51
N GLY A 219 -5.87 14.49 -0.57
CA GLY A 219 -5.16 15.68 -0.11
C GLY A 219 -6.00 16.61 0.79
N ALA A 220 -7.16 16.16 1.31
CA ALA A 220 -8.06 17.00 2.13
C ALA A 220 -7.39 17.54 3.41
N GLU A 221 -6.43 16.79 3.97
CA GLU A 221 -5.67 17.18 5.16
C GLU A 221 -4.43 18.02 4.83
N SER A 222 -4.32 18.51 3.59
CA SER A 222 -3.18 19.30 3.12
C SER A 222 -3.63 20.59 2.46
N VAL A 223 -2.81 21.62 2.60
CA VAL A 223 -3.06 22.92 1.95
C VAL A 223 -1.83 23.40 1.20
N VAL A 224 -2.07 24.07 0.08
CA VAL A 224 -1.05 24.92 -0.56
C VAL A 224 -1.24 26.33 -0.06
N ALA A 225 -0.25 26.88 0.60
CA ALA A 225 -0.29 28.20 1.19
C ALA A 225 0.65 29.16 0.48
N VAL A 226 0.18 30.37 0.28
CA VAL A 226 0.99 31.51 -0.17
C VAL A 226 1.02 32.60 0.90
N SER A 227 2.00 33.51 0.82
CA SER A 227 2.05 34.66 1.73
C SER A 227 0.74 35.47 1.72
N ASP A 228 0.41 36.09 2.85
CA ASP A 228 -0.72 37.03 2.92
C ASP A 228 -0.52 38.24 1.99
N ALA A 229 0.73 38.57 1.67
CA ALA A 229 1.13 39.59 0.70
C ALA A 229 1.50 39.02 -0.68
N ALA A 230 1.07 37.81 -1.00
CA ALA A 230 1.46 37.12 -2.24
C ALA A 230 1.07 37.92 -3.49
N ASP A 231 1.99 37.95 -4.44
CA ASP A 231 1.81 38.50 -5.78
C ASP A 231 1.37 37.42 -6.82
N GLU A 232 1.24 37.85 -8.08
CA GLU A 232 0.79 36.96 -9.18
C GLU A 232 1.73 35.79 -9.41
N ALA A 233 3.04 35.98 -9.26
CA ALA A 233 4.03 34.93 -9.50
C ALA A 233 3.94 33.83 -8.44
N GLU A 234 3.75 34.17 -7.16
CA GLU A 234 3.56 33.23 -6.07
C GLU A 234 2.28 32.40 -6.27
N LEU A 235 1.17 33.06 -6.64
CA LEU A 235 -0.10 32.39 -6.94
C LEU A 235 0.02 31.45 -8.15
N THR A 236 0.72 31.89 -9.21
CA THR A 236 0.95 31.07 -10.40
C THR A 236 1.74 29.83 -10.07
N ALA A 237 2.85 29.96 -9.32
CA ALA A 237 3.66 28.82 -8.93
C ALA A 237 2.90 27.85 -8.00
N ALA A 238 2.08 28.36 -7.08
CA ALA A 238 1.22 27.54 -6.22
C ALA A 238 0.19 26.74 -7.03
N MET A 239 -0.45 27.36 -8.04
CA MET A 239 -1.38 26.67 -8.94
C MET A 239 -0.68 25.62 -9.80
N MET A 240 0.54 25.90 -10.29
CA MET A 240 1.35 24.90 -11.01
C MET A 240 1.68 23.70 -10.14
N LEU A 241 2.04 23.93 -8.87
CA LEU A 241 2.31 22.86 -7.91
C LEU A 241 1.06 21.98 -7.68
N MET A 242 -0.10 22.59 -7.46
CA MET A 242 -1.37 21.86 -7.32
C MET A 242 -1.71 21.04 -8.57
N ALA A 243 -1.53 21.62 -9.75
CA ALA A 243 -1.78 20.91 -11.02
C ALA A 243 -0.84 19.71 -11.17
N GLY A 244 0.43 19.86 -10.81
CA GLY A 244 1.42 18.75 -10.83
C GLY A 244 1.04 17.61 -9.89
N MET A 245 0.53 17.92 -8.70
CA MET A 245 0.08 16.91 -7.73
C MET A 245 -1.20 16.18 -8.16
N GLY A 246 -2.02 16.77 -9.03
CA GLY A 246 -3.27 16.16 -9.51
C GLY A 246 -3.09 14.75 -10.06
N ASN A 247 -1.95 14.44 -10.65
CA ASN A 247 -1.62 13.10 -11.16
C ASN A 247 -1.34 12.05 -10.05
N SER A 248 -1.10 12.49 -8.84
CA SER A 248 -0.81 11.62 -7.68
C SER A 248 -2.05 11.34 -6.83
N LEU A 249 -3.17 12.00 -7.11
CA LEU A 249 -4.42 11.83 -6.39
C LEU A 249 -5.18 10.60 -6.90
N SER A 250 -5.70 9.82 -5.99
CA SER A 250 -6.54 8.64 -6.29
C SER A 250 -8.04 8.96 -6.31
N ALA A 251 -8.42 10.17 -5.87
CA ALA A 251 -9.78 10.67 -5.79
C ALA A 251 -9.86 12.12 -6.33
N GLU A 252 -11.04 12.73 -6.27
CA GLU A 252 -11.18 14.16 -6.55
C GLU A 252 -10.28 14.97 -5.61
N ASN A 253 -9.57 15.96 -6.18
CA ASN A 253 -8.66 16.80 -5.43
C ASN A 253 -9.44 17.65 -4.42
N ALA A 254 -9.27 17.39 -3.15
CA ALA A 254 -9.83 18.15 -2.03
C ALA A 254 -8.83 19.16 -1.42
N MET A 255 -7.56 19.15 -1.88
CA MET A 255 -6.54 20.09 -1.45
C MET A 255 -6.92 21.54 -1.81
N THR A 256 -6.70 22.47 -0.89
CA THR A 256 -7.08 23.86 -1.07
C THR A 256 -5.88 24.77 -1.20
N LEU A 257 -6.03 25.86 -1.99
CA LEU A 257 -5.08 26.98 -2.02
C LEU A 257 -5.61 28.08 -1.08
N CYS A 258 -4.77 28.54 -0.16
CA CYS A 258 -5.16 29.56 0.82
C CYS A 258 -4.03 30.57 1.10
N ARG A 259 -4.35 31.64 1.81
CA ARG A 259 -3.38 32.50 2.44
C ARG A 259 -2.78 31.80 3.66
N LEU A 260 -1.53 32.08 3.97
CA LEU A 260 -0.84 31.44 5.08
C LEU A 260 -1.54 31.64 6.43
N SER A 261 -2.11 32.83 6.66
CA SER A 261 -2.93 33.12 7.86
C SER A 261 -4.19 32.27 7.99
N ASP A 262 -4.69 31.72 6.87
CA ASP A 262 -5.87 30.85 6.82
C ASP A 262 -5.51 29.36 6.85
N ALA A 263 -4.22 29.01 6.73
CA ALA A 263 -3.75 27.62 6.76
C ALA A 263 -3.99 27.00 8.14
N LYS A 264 -4.83 25.95 8.19
CA LYS A 264 -5.22 25.23 9.43
C LYS A 264 -4.89 23.74 9.36
N SER A 265 -4.03 23.35 8.45
CA SER A 265 -3.65 21.96 8.23
C SER A 265 -2.31 21.66 8.89
N GLU A 266 -2.12 20.39 9.26
CA GLU A 266 -0.84 19.84 9.71
C GLU A 266 0.12 19.58 8.54
N ASN A 267 -0.36 19.66 7.29
CA ASN A 267 0.43 19.47 6.07
C ASN A 267 0.35 20.71 5.19
N VAL A 268 1.42 21.49 5.13
CA VAL A 268 1.46 22.79 4.45
C VAL A 268 2.55 22.80 3.36
N LEU A 269 2.13 23.01 2.11
CA LEU A 269 3.03 23.30 1.00
C LEU A 269 3.08 24.83 0.82
N TYR A 270 4.14 25.45 1.30
CA TYR A 270 4.31 26.91 1.22
C TYR A 270 5.09 27.30 -0.02
N VAL A 271 4.55 28.28 -0.76
CA VAL A 271 5.20 28.89 -1.94
C VAL A 271 5.27 30.39 -1.74
N GLY A 272 6.48 30.94 -1.77
CA GLY A 272 6.62 32.39 -1.56
C GLY A 272 7.97 32.98 -1.97
N LEU A 273 7.93 34.27 -2.29
CA LEU A 273 9.15 35.07 -2.39
C LEU A 273 9.67 35.36 -1.00
N LYS A 274 10.98 35.36 -0.84
CA LYS A 274 11.64 35.63 0.45
C LYS A 274 11.19 36.94 1.09
N LYS A 275 11.01 37.99 0.28
CA LYS A 275 10.51 39.31 0.74
C LYS A 275 9.12 39.28 1.37
N ASN A 276 8.29 38.28 0.98
CA ASN A 276 6.90 38.10 1.42
C ASN A 276 6.79 36.96 2.46
N THR A 277 7.84 36.14 2.64
CA THR A 277 7.85 34.98 3.55
C THR A 277 8.02 35.44 5.00
N PRO A 278 7.14 35.03 5.93
CA PRO A 278 7.27 35.36 7.35
C PRO A 278 8.56 34.81 7.96
N GLU A 279 9.11 35.53 8.93
CA GLU A 279 10.38 35.19 9.60
C GLU A 279 10.36 33.79 10.26
N TYR A 280 9.23 33.37 10.81
CA TYR A 280 9.14 32.05 11.43
C TYR A 280 9.32 30.90 10.40
N LEU A 281 8.81 31.02 9.15
CA LEU A 281 9.09 30.06 8.10
C LEU A 281 10.52 30.15 7.58
N LEU A 282 11.08 31.37 7.48
CA LEU A 282 12.50 31.55 7.12
C LEU A 282 13.41 30.90 8.17
N SER A 283 13.01 30.90 9.43
CA SER A 283 13.80 30.29 10.52
C SER A 283 13.83 28.74 10.47
N LEU A 284 12.87 28.11 9.76
CA LEU A 284 12.86 26.67 9.52
C LEU A 284 13.85 26.25 8.41
N LEU A 285 14.32 27.21 7.59
CA LEU A 285 15.26 26.91 6.52
C LEU A 285 16.65 26.60 7.12
N THR A 286 17.24 25.48 6.72
CA THR A 286 18.59 25.09 7.14
C THR A 286 19.68 25.71 6.29
N GLN A 287 19.31 26.25 5.13
CA GLN A 287 20.19 26.91 4.18
C GLN A 287 19.64 28.28 3.79
N SER A 288 20.51 29.16 3.33
CA SER A 288 20.08 30.46 2.81
C SER A 288 19.42 30.31 1.44
N VAL A 289 18.34 31.09 1.22
CA VAL A 289 17.72 31.21 -0.11
C VAL A 289 18.75 31.78 -1.09
N PRO A 290 18.97 31.13 -2.25
CA PRO A 290 19.96 31.59 -3.22
C PRO A 290 19.52 32.90 -3.88
N ALA A 291 20.48 33.77 -4.23
CA ALA A 291 20.19 35.05 -4.90
C ALA A 291 19.54 34.86 -6.27
N THR A 292 19.89 33.76 -6.98
CA THR A 292 19.31 33.35 -8.25
C THR A 292 18.85 31.89 -8.11
N GLY A 293 17.52 31.67 -8.12
CA GLY A 293 16.95 30.34 -7.94
C GLY A 293 16.00 30.25 -6.74
N ALA A 294 15.57 29.04 -6.46
CA ALA A 294 14.71 28.70 -5.32
C ALA A 294 15.38 27.65 -4.42
N LEU A 295 15.05 27.71 -3.13
CA LEU A 295 15.28 26.64 -2.18
C LEU A 295 13.96 25.86 -2.00
N VAL A 296 14.01 24.56 -2.20
CA VAL A 296 12.94 23.63 -1.88
C VAL A 296 13.39 22.79 -0.70
N GLN A 297 12.65 22.83 0.42
CA GLN A 297 13.07 22.15 1.65
C GLN A 297 11.86 21.56 2.39
N ARG A 298 12.04 20.32 2.88
CA ARG A 298 11.16 19.71 3.89
C ARG A 298 11.54 20.23 5.27
N ALA A 299 10.53 20.59 6.06
CA ALA A 299 10.73 21.04 7.44
C ALA A 299 9.56 20.58 8.31
N THR A 300 9.77 20.50 9.61
CA THR A 300 8.72 20.18 10.59
C THR A 300 8.78 21.20 11.72
N ASP A 301 7.62 21.68 12.16
CA ASP A 301 7.46 22.55 13.33
C ASP A 301 6.32 21.99 14.20
N GLY A 302 6.66 21.41 15.34
CA GLY A 302 5.71 20.64 16.14
C GLY A 302 5.13 19.47 15.36
N ASP A 303 3.81 19.42 15.22
CA ASP A 303 3.08 18.40 14.47
C ASP A 303 2.87 18.78 13.00
N THR A 304 3.30 19.99 12.60
CA THR A 304 3.10 20.49 11.22
C THR A 304 4.27 20.14 10.32
N SER A 305 3.96 19.45 9.21
CA SER A 305 4.89 19.14 8.13
C SER A 305 4.83 20.20 7.04
N TYR A 306 5.98 20.75 6.68
CA TYR A 306 6.11 21.76 5.63
C TYR A 306 6.89 21.25 4.43
N LEU A 307 6.46 21.66 3.24
CA LEU A 307 7.31 21.77 2.07
C LEU A 307 7.46 23.26 1.77
N LEU A 308 8.64 23.81 2.01
CA LEU A 308 8.94 25.22 1.81
C LEU A 308 9.58 25.41 0.43
N ILE A 309 8.95 26.24 -0.41
CA ILE A 309 9.45 26.66 -1.72
C ILE A 309 9.65 28.16 -1.64
N VAL A 310 10.90 28.60 -1.46
CA VAL A 310 11.22 30.02 -1.25
C VAL A 310 12.27 30.49 -2.25
N ALA A 311 12.03 31.61 -2.91
CA ALA A 311 12.93 32.20 -3.91
C ALA A 311 13.14 33.71 -3.69
N GLU A 312 14.24 34.23 -4.17
CA GLU A 312 14.45 35.69 -4.29
C GLU A 312 13.79 36.24 -5.56
N GLU A 313 13.75 35.45 -6.66
CA GLU A 313 13.25 35.84 -7.97
C GLU A 313 11.97 35.08 -8.35
N GLU A 314 11.01 35.76 -8.98
CA GLU A 314 9.71 35.20 -9.37
C GLU A 314 9.82 33.98 -10.31
N ALA A 315 10.72 34.04 -11.30
CA ALA A 315 10.91 32.94 -12.25
C ALA A 315 11.33 31.65 -11.58
N ALA A 316 12.08 31.72 -10.48
CA ALA A 316 12.57 30.55 -9.76
C ALA A 316 11.45 29.75 -9.04
N LEU A 317 10.34 30.41 -8.65
CA LEU A 317 9.20 29.72 -8.06
C LEU A 317 8.53 28.78 -9.07
N SER A 318 8.34 29.25 -10.31
CA SER A 318 7.76 28.42 -11.36
C SER A 318 8.67 27.23 -11.73
N GLU A 319 9.99 27.43 -11.77
CA GLU A 319 10.96 26.35 -11.98
C GLU A 319 10.92 25.30 -10.85
N ALA A 320 10.78 25.73 -9.60
CA ALA A 320 10.65 24.82 -8.46
C ALA A 320 9.32 24.03 -8.52
N ALA A 321 8.21 24.65 -8.89
CA ALA A 321 6.94 23.97 -9.10
C ALA A 321 7.02 22.95 -10.25
N ALA A 322 7.70 23.30 -11.35
CA ALA A 322 7.95 22.40 -12.47
C ALA A 322 8.84 21.21 -12.09
N LEU A 323 9.89 21.42 -11.27
CA LEU A 323 10.71 20.33 -10.74
C LEU A 323 9.87 19.31 -9.97
N LEU A 324 9.02 19.78 -9.05
CA LEU A 324 8.17 18.92 -8.22
C LEU A 324 7.06 18.22 -9.00
N SER A 325 6.70 18.73 -10.18
CA SER A 325 5.76 18.09 -11.10
C SER A 325 6.40 16.99 -11.95
N ASP A 326 7.72 16.91 -12.01
CA ASP A 326 8.47 15.89 -12.75
C ASP A 326 8.89 14.75 -11.83
N THR A 327 8.11 13.67 -11.86
CA THR A 327 8.33 12.48 -11.01
C THR A 327 9.69 11.83 -11.24
N SER A 328 10.27 11.95 -12.44
CA SER A 328 11.58 11.36 -12.77
C SER A 328 12.74 12.14 -12.14
N ARG A 329 12.60 13.45 -12.06
CA ARG A 329 13.57 14.34 -11.38
C ARG A 329 13.45 14.23 -9.87
N VAL A 330 12.22 14.28 -9.35
CA VAL A 330 11.93 14.11 -7.92
C VAL A 330 12.49 12.78 -7.41
N ALA A 331 12.37 11.70 -8.16
CA ALA A 331 12.89 10.38 -7.78
C ALA A 331 14.40 10.33 -7.56
N GLN A 332 15.17 11.35 -7.98
CA GLN A 332 16.62 11.44 -7.79
C GLN A 332 17.02 12.30 -6.59
N LEU A 333 16.06 12.94 -5.90
CA LEU A 333 16.30 13.88 -4.80
C LEU A 333 16.38 13.16 -3.44
N HIS A 334 17.43 12.36 -3.24
CA HIS A 334 17.69 11.68 -1.97
C HIS A 334 18.28 12.64 -0.92
N THR A 335 17.51 13.67 -0.60
CA THR A 335 17.85 14.73 0.36
C THR A 335 16.57 15.45 0.79
N SER A 336 16.57 16.04 1.97
CA SER A 336 15.44 16.83 2.48
C SER A 336 15.33 18.23 1.85
N GLN A 337 16.34 18.65 1.05
CA GLN A 337 16.36 19.98 0.43
C GLN A 337 17.11 19.98 -0.90
N THR A 338 16.76 20.90 -1.77
CA THR A 338 17.48 21.11 -3.04
C THR A 338 17.42 22.57 -3.49
N TYR A 339 18.38 22.98 -4.29
CA TYR A 339 18.35 24.27 -5.00
C TYR A 339 17.87 24.06 -6.43
N VAL A 340 17.04 25.00 -6.89
CA VAL A 340 16.52 25.01 -8.26
C VAL A 340 16.95 26.28 -8.95
N SER A 341 17.73 26.17 -10.02
CA SER A 341 18.22 27.31 -10.79
C SER A 341 17.22 27.69 -11.90
N VAL A 342 17.13 28.98 -12.20
CA VAL A 342 16.30 29.45 -13.33
C VAL A 342 16.86 28.91 -14.65
N GLY A 343 15.98 28.36 -15.48
CA GLY A 343 16.33 27.72 -16.77
C GLY A 343 16.72 26.25 -16.67
N GLU A 344 16.78 25.66 -15.50
CA GLU A 344 17.12 24.24 -15.32
C GLU A 344 16.06 23.31 -15.92
N ALA A 345 14.77 23.62 -15.74
CA ALA A 345 13.69 22.85 -16.35
C ALA A 345 13.74 22.85 -17.88
N GLN A 346 14.13 23.97 -18.50
CA GLN A 346 14.31 24.06 -19.95
C GLN A 346 15.49 23.22 -20.45
N GLN A 347 16.60 23.14 -19.69
CA GLN A 347 17.74 22.30 -20.05
C GLN A 347 17.39 20.81 -20.03
N TYR A 348 16.59 20.36 -19.07
CA TYR A 348 16.14 18.98 -19.00
C TYR A 348 15.12 18.63 -20.10
N ALA A 349 14.20 19.52 -20.43
CA ALA A 349 13.30 19.34 -21.57
C ALA A 349 14.07 19.17 -22.89
N LEU A 350 15.10 20.01 -23.12
CA LEU A 350 15.98 19.89 -24.28
C LEU A 350 16.82 18.61 -24.24
N ALA A 351 17.29 18.19 -23.05
CA ALA A 351 18.08 16.95 -22.89
C ALA A 351 17.20 15.70 -23.10
N SER A 352 15.95 15.71 -22.71
CA SER A 352 15.01 14.59 -22.95
C SER A 352 14.64 14.46 -24.44
N GLU A 353 14.58 15.56 -25.17
CA GLU A 353 14.43 15.54 -26.64
C GLU A 353 15.68 15.01 -27.36
N THR A 354 16.86 15.14 -26.75
CA THR A 354 18.12 14.67 -27.33
C THR A 354 18.56 13.30 -26.85
N SER A 355 18.06 12.79 -25.72
CA SER A 355 18.44 11.49 -25.18
C SER A 355 17.61 10.35 -25.74
N GLY A 356 17.92 9.91 -26.94
CA GLY A 356 17.86 8.49 -27.32
C GLY A 356 16.55 7.89 -27.78
N LEU A 357 15.42 8.57 -27.75
CA LEU A 357 14.25 8.22 -28.57
C LEU A 357 14.25 9.13 -29.80
N THR A 358 15.11 8.81 -30.76
CA THR A 358 14.90 9.24 -32.13
C THR A 358 13.65 8.51 -32.61
N LEU A 359 12.49 9.13 -32.41
CA LEU A 359 11.33 8.81 -33.26
C LEU A 359 11.81 8.94 -34.70
N ALA A 360 11.79 7.82 -35.45
CA ALA A 360 12.17 7.80 -36.83
C ALA A 360 11.09 8.55 -37.65
N GLY A 361 11.09 9.88 -37.55
CA GLY A 361 10.19 10.78 -38.24
C GLY A 361 9.81 12.01 -37.42
N GLN A 362 9.64 13.14 -38.08
CA GLN A 362 8.97 14.29 -37.47
C GLN A 362 7.45 14.05 -37.56
N TYR A 363 6.83 13.80 -36.40
CA TYR A 363 5.37 13.72 -36.33
C TYR A 363 4.81 15.11 -35.99
N THR A 364 3.91 15.62 -36.83
CA THR A 364 3.09 16.79 -36.50
C THR A 364 1.75 16.34 -35.92
N ILE A 365 1.08 17.21 -35.17
CA ILE A 365 -0.27 16.91 -34.61
C ILE A 365 -1.28 16.46 -35.65
N LYS A 366 -0.99 16.68 -36.95
CA LYS A 366 -1.82 16.21 -38.07
C LYS A 366 -1.61 14.74 -38.43
N ASP A 367 -0.58 14.10 -37.89
CA ASP A 367 -0.19 12.71 -38.18
C ASP A 367 -0.59 11.74 -37.08
N ILE A 368 -1.25 12.25 -36.01
CA ILE A 368 -1.89 11.53 -34.94
C ILE A 368 -3.41 11.73 -35.07
#